data_da8e6a0fe5fcbc3a7eb1d2d6feb407f6
#
_entry.id   da8e6a0fe5fcbc3a7eb1d2d6feb407f6
#
_cell.length_a   1.000
_cell.length_b   1.000
_cell.length_c   1.000
_cell.angle_alpha   90.00
_cell.angle_beta   90.00
_cell.angle_gamma   90.00
#
_symmetry.space_group_name_H-M   'P 1'
#
loop_
_entity.id
_entity.type
_entity.pdbx_description
1 polymer ?
#
loop_
_entity_poly.entity_id
_entity_poly.type
_entity_poly.pdbx_seq_one_letter_code
_entity_poly.pdbx_strand_id
1 'polypeptide(L)'
;VTFWKPDIEVFTSISIPKEYFETVLEKQAVVNAGLRFRLKYEKADGTFEESDYVYPGGISDYVDRLAGDTSMTQTVMWKMPEVRGRDRADLPEYKLIADIAFCVSNTVNVMEFYHNSSFLEHGGSPEKAVRSAFTYSVDKKLRAAGKYNKNEAKITFADIEDCLVLVTNSFSTMTSYENQTKKSITNAFITEALTDFMKQQLEIYFAENPADTEKFINQVLINKRSRESSEATRLNLKKKLTAQSDVASRVEKFVSCRSKDPERR
;
A
#
# COMPACT_ATOMS: atom_id res chain seq x y z
N VAL A 1 7.12 25.94 24.43
CA VAL A 1 5.67 25.69 24.60
C VAL A 1 4.94 26.51 23.58
N THR A 2 4.12 25.88 22.75
CA THR A 2 3.28 26.55 21.75
C THR A 2 1.84 26.55 22.26
N PHE A 3 1.21 27.72 22.28
CA PHE A 3 -0.20 27.86 22.57
C PHE A 3 -0.92 28.31 21.30
N TRP A 4 -2.03 27.64 20.97
CA TRP A 4 -2.87 27.99 19.85
C TRP A 4 -4.34 27.87 20.21
N LYS A 5 -5.13 28.85 19.81
CA LYS A 5 -6.58 28.84 19.95
C LYS A 5 -7.20 29.22 18.62
N PRO A 6 -8.10 28.37 18.04
CA PRO A 6 -8.80 28.71 16.83
C PRO A 6 -9.67 29.94 17.02
N ASP A 7 -9.74 30.80 15.99
CA ASP A 7 -10.61 31.98 16.00
C ASP A 7 -12.02 31.59 15.49
N ILE A 8 -13.01 31.76 16.33
CA ILE A 8 -14.42 31.44 16.02
C ILE A 8 -15.00 32.36 14.94
N GLU A 9 -14.42 33.55 14.69
CA GLU A 9 -14.84 34.43 13.62
C GLU A 9 -14.36 33.95 12.24
N VAL A 10 -13.26 33.17 12.23
CA VAL A 10 -12.65 32.64 10.99
C VAL A 10 -13.11 31.22 10.70
N PHE A 11 -13.24 30.39 11.73
CA PHE A 11 -13.55 28.96 11.58
C PHE A 11 -15.00 28.66 11.98
N THR A 12 -15.71 27.90 11.15
CA THR A 12 -17.08 27.46 11.41
C THR A 12 -17.18 26.46 12.58
N SER A 13 -16.07 25.78 12.89
CA SER A 13 -15.91 24.91 14.06
C SER A 13 -14.51 25.04 14.64
N ILE A 14 -14.42 25.11 15.95
CA ILE A 14 -13.15 25.21 16.69
C ILE A 14 -12.83 23.93 17.46
N SER A 15 -13.70 22.93 17.40
CA SER A 15 -13.43 21.62 18.01
C SER A 15 -12.68 20.73 17.05
N ILE A 16 -11.55 20.17 17.52
CA ILE A 16 -10.77 19.17 16.80
C ILE A 16 -11.02 17.84 17.48
N PRO A 17 -11.45 16.79 16.76
CA PRO A 17 -11.66 15.46 17.33
C PRO A 17 -10.38 14.92 17.97
N LYS A 18 -10.50 14.22 19.11
CA LYS A 18 -9.37 13.63 19.83
C LYS A 18 -8.60 12.65 18.92
N GLU A 19 -9.32 11.87 18.14
CA GLU A 19 -8.79 10.85 17.22
C GLU A 19 -7.81 11.43 16.19
N TYR A 20 -7.99 12.70 15.83
CA TYR A 20 -7.05 13.38 14.94
C TYR A 20 -5.66 13.50 15.58
N PHE A 21 -5.60 13.94 16.84
CA PHE A 21 -4.33 14.06 17.57
C PHE A 21 -3.71 12.69 17.82
N GLU A 22 -4.51 11.69 18.18
CA GLU A 22 -4.07 10.32 18.40
C GLU A 22 -3.42 9.76 17.14
N THR A 23 -4.10 9.87 15.98
CA THR A 23 -3.57 9.42 14.69
C THR A 23 -2.25 10.11 14.30
N VAL A 24 -2.18 11.43 14.49
CA VAL A 24 -0.96 12.20 14.16
C VAL A 24 0.21 11.81 15.07
N LEU A 25 -0.03 11.70 16.37
CA LEU A 25 1.02 11.35 17.34
C LEU A 25 1.50 9.92 17.16
N GLU A 26 0.61 9.00 16.85
CA GLU A 26 0.96 7.62 16.53
C GLU A 26 1.86 7.56 15.28
N LYS A 27 1.46 8.18 14.19
CA LYS A 27 2.26 8.23 12.96
C LYS A 27 3.64 8.87 13.19
N GLN A 28 3.72 9.90 14.03
CA GLN A 28 5.01 10.49 14.40
C GLN A 28 5.86 9.56 15.27
N ALA A 29 5.26 8.80 16.18
CA ALA A 29 5.97 7.82 17.00
C ALA A 29 6.54 6.66 16.16
N VAL A 30 5.80 6.21 15.15
CA VAL A 30 6.22 5.13 14.24
C VAL A 30 7.50 5.49 13.48
N VAL A 31 7.61 6.70 12.95
CA VAL A 31 8.75 7.12 12.12
C VAL A 31 9.92 7.68 12.91
N ASN A 32 9.74 7.92 14.22
CA ASN A 32 10.78 8.39 15.14
C ASN A 32 11.02 7.33 16.22
N ALA A 33 11.68 6.25 15.86
CA ALA A 33 11.92 5.09 16.73
C ALA A 33 12.43 5.49 18.11
N GLY A 34 11.78 4.98 19.15
CA GLY A 34 12.12 5.24 20.57
C GLY A 34 11.69 6.60 21.12
N LEU A 35 11.17 7.51 20.28
CA LEU A 35 10.64 8.79 20.76
C LEU A 35 9.23 8.57 21.33
N ARG A 36 9.00 9.05 22.54
CA ARG A 36 7.70 8.96 23.20
C ARG A 36 6.90 10.25 23.01
N PHE A 37 5.70 10.13 22.48
CA PHE A 37 4.71 11.19 22.42
C PHE A 37 3.63 10.93 23.45
N ARG A 38 3.30 11.93 24.26
CA ARG A 38 2.23 11.86 25.27
C ARG A 38 1.14 12.86 24.95
N LEU A 39 -0.08 12.36 24.77
CA LEU A 39 -1.28 13.15 24.67
C LEU A 39 -1.91 13.27 26.08
N LYS A 40 -2.16 14.50 26.52
CA LYS A 40 -3.01 14.81 27.66
C LYS A 40 -4.27 15.49 27.16
N TYR A 41 -5.36 14.79 27.22
CA TYR A 41 -6.66 15.27 26.75
C TYR A 41 -7.57 15.60 27.93
N GLU A 42 -8.04 16.85 28.02
CA GLU A 42 -8.95 17.30 29.08
C GLU A 42 -10.39 16.86 28.76
N LYS A 43 -11.01 16.17 29.69
CA LYS A 43 -12.41 15.77 29.64
C LYS A 43 -13.34 16.89 30.12
N ALA A 44 -14.64 16.74 29.86
CA ALA A 44 -15.65 17.70 30.25
C ALA A 44 -15.76 17.94 31.79
N ASP A 45 -15.30 16.97 32.58
CA ASP A 45 -15.25 17.04 34.06
C ASP A 45 -13.96 17.70 34.61
N GLY A 46 -13.06 18.16 33.70
CA GLY A 46 -11.77 18.77 34.08
C GLY A 46 -10.69 17.76 34.41
N THR A 47 -10.94 16.46 34.32
CA THR A 47 -9.92 15.43 34.46
C THR A 47 -9.15 15.23 33.15
N PHE A 48 -7.92 14.68 33.23
CA PHE A 48 -7.08 14.42 32.06
C PHE A 48 -7.01 12.92 31.78
N GLU A 49 -7.20 12.58 30.52
CA GLU A 49 -6.86 11.29 29.95
C GLU A 49 -5.46 11.38 29.36
N GLU A 50 -4.57 10.44 29.69
CA GLU A 50 -3.21 10.38 29.16
C GLU A 50 -3.07 9.16 28.24
N SER A 51 -2.49 9.35 27.04
CA SER A 51 -2.16 8.30 26.10
C SER A 51 -0.71 8.45 25.65
N ASP A 52 0.08 7.37 25.72
CA ASP A 52 1.47 7.34 25.29
C ASP A 52 1.59 6.56 23.97
N TYR A 53 2.34 7.15 23.03
CA TYR A 53 2.68 6.55 21.74
C TYR A 53 4.20 6.41 21.67
N VAL A 54 4.68 5.18 21.60
CA VAL A 54 6.11 4.87 21.48
C VAL A 54 6.31 3.54 20.77
N TYR A 55 7.22 3.56 19.80
CA TYR A 55 7.63 2.38 19.03
C TYR A 55 9.15 2.27 19.11
N PRO A 56 9.70 1.48 20.05
CA PRO A 56 11.15 1.35 20.22
C PRO A 56 11.86 0.83 18.95
N GLY A 57 11.28 -0.14 18.27
CA GLY A 57 11.73 -0.66 16.97
C GLY A 57 11.22 0.12 15.76
N GLY A 58 10.49 1.25 15.99
CA GLY A 58 9.99 2.08 14.91
C GLY A 58 8.96 1.37 14.02
N ILE A 59 9.18 1.43 12.70
CA ILE A 59 8.26 0.85 11.72
C ILE A 59 8.14 -0.67 11.82
N SER A 60 9.13 -1.38 12.36
CA SER A 60 9.07 -2.83 12.57
C SER A 60 8.01 -3.20 13.62
N ASP A 61 8.05 -2.56 14.80
CA ASP A 61 7.06 -2.78 15.86
C ASP A 61 5.64 -2.41 15.39
N TYR A 62 5.56 -1.40 14.52
CA TYR A 62 4.28 -0.97 13.96
C TYR A 62 3.70 -1.98 12.97
N VAL A 63 4.54 -2.58 12.11
CA VAL A 63 4.13 -3.67 11.21
C VAL A 63 3.66 -4.89 12.01
N ASP A 64 4.39 -5.27 13.07
CA ASP A 64 3.99 -6.35 13.99
C ASP A 64 2.60 -6.07 14.60
N ARG A 65 2.36 -4.84 15.03
CA ARG A 65 1.08 -4.43 15.60
C ARG A 65 -0.05 -4.45 14.56
N LEU A 66 0.20 -3.98 13.33
CA LEU A 66 -0.80 -3.97 12.25
C LEU A 66 -1.21 -5.37 11.85
N ALA A 67 -0.26 -6.29 11.72
CA ALA A 67 -0.52 -7.67 11.35
C ALA A 67 -1.09 -8.51 12.51
N GLY A 68 -0.68 -8.22 13.75
CA GLY A 68 -1.09 -8.97 14.94
C GLY A 68 -0.93 -10.49 14.75
N ASP A 69 -1.90 -11.24 15.26
CA ASP A 69 -1.91 -12.71 15.20
C ASP A 69 -2.16 -13.27 13.78
N THR A 70 -2.43 -12.39 12.79
CA THR A 70 -2.71 -12.82 11.40
C THR A 70 -1.46 -12.87 10.53
N SER A 71 -0.31 -12.54 11.08
CA SER A 71 0.96 -12.61 10.37
C SER A 71 1.32 -14.06 10.03
N MET A 72 1.60 -14.32 8.77
CA MET A 72 2.03 -15.63 8.25
C MET A 72 3.56 -15.79 8.27
N THR A 73 4.28 -14.69 8.29
CA THR A 73 5.75 -14.61 8.26
C THR A 73 6.25 -13.75 9.39
N GLN A 74 7.53 -13.89 9.72
CA GLN A 74 8.16 -12.93 10.62
C GLN A 74 8.26 -11.56 9.94
N THR A 75 8.22 -10.49 10.75
CA THR A 75 8.45 -9.14 10.25
C THR A 75 9.91 -8.97 9.86
N VAL A 76 10.10 -8.53 8.64
CA VAL A 76 11.42 -8.24 8.06
C VAL A 76 11.65 -6.74 8.14
N MET A 77 12.86 -6.36 8.57
CA MET A 77 13.30 -4.96 8.60
C MET A 77 14.56 -4.80 7.78
N TRP A 78 14.51 -3.94 6.76
CA TRP A 78 15.65 -3.56 5.95
C TRP A 78 16.03 -2.09 6.17
N LYS A 79 17.31 -1.85 6.28
CA LYS A 79 17.88 -0.50 6.37
C LYS A 79 18.73 -0.24 5.15
N MET A 80 18.28 0.68 4.30
CA MET A 80 19.04 1.12 3.14
C MET A 80 20.12 2.11 3.59
N PRO A 81 21.42 1.85 3.32
CA PRO A 81 22.48 2.80 3.62
C PRO A 81 22.32 4.08 2.81
N GLU A 82 23.04 5.14 3.22
CA GLU A 82 23.06 6.39 2.45
C GLU A 82 23.55 6.13 1.02
N VAL A 83 22.69 6.51 0.07
CA VAL A 83 23.03 6.54 -1.36
C VAL A 83 22.90 7.97 -1.87
N ARG A 84 23.61 8.28 -2.95
CA ARG A 84 23.57 9.59 -3.60
C ARG A 84 23.22 9.46 -5.05
N GLY A 85 22.42 10.38 -5.55
CA GLY A 85 22.03 10.45 -6.95
C GLY A 85 21.23 11.69 -7.25
N ARG A 86 20.69 11.73 -8.45
CA ARG A 86 19.95 12.89 -8.98
C ARG A 86 18.78 12.44 -9.83
N ASP A 87 17.73 13.22 -9.89
CA ASP A 87 16.55 12.90 -10.71
C ASP A 87 16.83 13.07 -12.21
N ARG A 88 17.74 13.99 -12.58
CA ARG A 88 18.19 14.25 -13.97
C ARG A 88 19.63 14.71 -13.97
N ALA A 89 20.32 14.56 -15.10
CA ALA A 89 21.74 14.88 -15.24
C ALA A 89 22.10 16.37 -14.96
N ASP A 90 21.15 17.27 -15.18
CA ASP A 90 21.29 18.72 -14.97
C ASP A 90 20.99 19.17 -13.54
N LEU A 91 20.50 18.26 -12.66
CA LEU A 91 20.18 18.59 -11.28
C LEU A 91 21.30 18.17 -10.31
N PRO A 92 21.38 18.84 -9.14
CA PRO A 92 22.35 18.48 -8.11
C PRO A 92 22.06 17.09 -7.54
N GLU A 93 23.10 16.43 -7.08
CA GLU A 93 22.98 15.19 -6.32
C GLU A 93 22.42 15.44 -4.92
N TYR A 94 21.65 14.48 -4.43
CA TYR A 94 21.12 14.51 -3.08
C TYR A 94 21.23 13.13 -2.42
N LYS A 95 21.12 13.14 -1.09
CA LYS A 95 21.21 11.94 -0.26
C LYS A 95 19.85 11.31 -0.08
N LEU A 96 19.84 9.98 -0.02
CA LEU A 96 18.68 9.15 0.31
C LEU A 96 19.10 8.07 1.28
N ILE A 97 18.31 7.88 2.34
CA ILE A 97 18.31 6.72 3.23
C ILE A 97 16.88 6.23 3.37
N ALA A 98 16.69 4.95 3.66
CA ALA A 98 15.35 4.42 3.91
C ALA A 98 15.36 3.22 4.83
N ASP A 99 14.32 3.12 5.63
CA ASP A 99 13.94 1.95 6.41
C ASP A 99 12.67 1.35 5.79
N ILE A 100 12.62 0.02 5.66
CA ILE A 100 11.51 -0.72 5.08
C ILE A 100 11.19 -1.90 5.99
N ALA A 101 9.97 -1.97 6.48
CA ALA A 101 9.50 -3.12 7.25
C ALA A 101 8.28 -3.75 6.57
N PHE A 102 8.20 -5.08 6.57
CA PHE A 102 7.04 -5.78 6.04
C PHE A 102 6.87 -7.18 6.63
N CYS A 103 5.65 -7.67 6.59
CA CYS A 103 5.31 -9.07 6.76
C CYS A 103 4.17 -9.47 5.80
N VAL A 104 3.86 -10.74 5.75
CA VAL A 104 2.75 -11.29 4.95
C VAL A 104 1.62 -11.71 5.88
N SER A 105 0.40 -11.30 5.55
CA SER A 105 -0.82 -11.69 6.27
C SER A 105 -1.87 -12.18 5.27
N ASN A 106 -2.77 -13.04 5.72
CA ASN A 106 -3.88 -13.53 4.89
C ASN A 106 -5.18 -12.75 5.08
N THR A 107 -5.22 -11.79 6.01
CA THR A 107 -6.43 -11.03 6.35
C THR A 107 -6.21 -9.53 6.43
N VAL A 108 -4.97 -9.09 6.60
CA VAL A 108 -4.61 -7.68 6.72
C VAL A 108 -3.72 -7.29 5.55
N ASN A 109 -4.08 -6.19 4.89
CA ASN A 109 -3.32 -5.59 3.81
C ASN A 109 -3.23 -4.08 4.05
N VAL A 110 -2.08 -3.62 4.48
CA VAL A 110 -1.83 -2.21 4.78
C VAL A 110 -0.48 -1.81 4.23
N MET A 111 -0.45 -0.75 3.46
CA MET A 111 0.80 -0.14 3.02
C MET A 111 0.83 1.33 3.41
N GLU A 112 1.85 1.71 4.14
CA GLU A 112 2.07 3.11 4.54
C GLU A 112 3.45 3.58 4.10
N PHE A 113 3.48 4.80 3.59
CA PHE A 113 4.68 5.41 3.06
C PHE A 113 4.96 6.72 3.79
N TYR A 114 6.18 6.85 4.30
CA TYR A 114 6.64 8.07 4.96
C TYR A 114 7.89 8.62 4.28
N HIS A 115 7.95 9.93 4.20
CA HIS A 115 9.12 10.63 3.68
C HIS A 115 9.40 11.90 4.48
N ASN A 116 10.63 12.06 4.97
CA ASN A 116 11.02 13.15 5.86
C ASN A 116 10.02 13.33 7.01
N SER A 117 9.66 12.23 7.69
CA SER A 117 8.69 12.11 8.79
C SER A 117 7.24 12.51 8.42
N SER A 118 6.94 12.77 7.15
CA SER A 118 5.58 13.06 6.68
C SER A 118 4.92 11.82 6.10
N PHE A 119 3.67 11.58 6.46
CA PHE A 119 2.87 10.52 5.86
C PHE A 119 2.47 10.89 4.42
N LEU A 120 2.75 10.01 3.47
CA LEU A 120 2.39 10.17 2.06
C LEU A 120 1.06 9.46 1.78
N GLU A 121 -0.04 10.17 1.95
CA GLU A 121 -1.40 9.62 1.76
C GLU A 121 -1.61 9.04 0.35
N HIS A 122 -0.93 9.60 -0.64
CA HIS A 122 -1.01 9.17 -2.04
C HIS A 122 0.30 8.52 -2.52
N GLY A 123 1.15 8.06 -1.62
CA GLY A 123 2.37 7.30 -1.92
C GLY A 123 3.38 8.06 -2.78
N GLY A 124 3.39 7.81 -4.09
CA GLY A 124 4.32 8.42 -5.03
C GLY A 124 5.56 7.57 -5.28
N SER A 125 6.75 8.17 -5.22
CA SER A 125 8.01 7.47 -5.53
C SER A 125 8.24 6.18 -4.71
N PRO A 126 8.04 6.16 -3.38
CA PRO A 126 8.22 4.93 -2.61
C PRO A 126 7.21 3.84 -2.96
N GLU A 127 5.94 4.21 -3.18
CA GLU A 127 4.91 3.26 -3.59
C GLU A 127 5.23 2.64 -4.96
N LYS A 128 5.63 3.46 -5.94
CA LYS A 128 6.02 2.98 -7.27
C LYS A 128 7.18 2.00 -7.17
N ALA A 129 8.15 2.28 -6.30
CA ALA A 129 9.28 1.41 -6.06
C ALA A 129 8.86 0.04 -5.47
N VAL A 130 8.00 0.04 -4.45
CA VAL A 130 7.44 -1.18 -3.86
C VAL A 130 6.68 -2.00 -4.91
N ARG A 131 5.76 -1.37 -5.65
CA ARG A 131 5.00 -2.04 -6.72
C ARG A 131 5.91 -2.70 -7.75
N SER A 132 6.94 -2.00 -8.20
CA SER A 132 7.89 -2.51 -9.18
C SER A 132 8.73 -3.67 -8.63
N ALA A 133 9.36 -3.46 -7.46
CA ALA A 133 10.29 -4.42 -6.88
C ALA A 133 9.61 -5.74 -6.48
N PHE A 134 8.49 -5.65 -5.76
CA PHE A 134 7.77 -6.84 -5.29
C PHE A 134 7.15 -7.62 -6.45
N THR A 135 6.52 -6.94 -7.42
CA THR A 135 5.94 -7.65 -8.57
C THR A 135 7.02 -8.40 -9.36
N TYR A 136 8.13 -7.73 -9.64
CA TYR A 136 9.24 -8.36 -10.38
C TYR A 136 9.83 -9.56 -9.62
N SER A 137 10.17 -9.39 -8.34
CA SER A 137 10.87 -10.41 -7.58
C SER A 137 9.99 -11.62 -7.26
N VAL A 138 8.71 -11.39 -6.93
CA VAL A 138 7.74 -12.48 -6.68
C VAL A 138 7.42 -13.24 -7.96
N ASP A 139 7.18 -12.55 -9.10
CA ASP A 139 6.98 -13.22 -10.40
C ASP A 139 8.19 -14.07 -10.79
N LYS A 140 9.41 -13.53 -10.64
CA LYS A 140 10.65 -14.26 -10.89
C LYS A 140 10.75 -15.52 -10.02
N LYS A 141 10.42 -15.42 -8.73
CA LYS A 141 10.45 -16.54 -7.79
C LYS A 141 9.41 -17.60 -8.13
N LEU A 142 8.17 -17.19 -8.46
CA LEU A 142 7.10 -18.10 -8.87
C LEU A 142 7.45 -18.88 -10.12
N ARG A 143 8.06 -18.24 -11.13
CA ARG A 143 8.55 -18.91 -12.34
C ARG A 143 9.66 -19.90 -12.02
N ALA A 144 10.65 -19.49 -11.24
CA ALA A 144 11.76 -20.36 -10.86
C ALA A 144 11.30 -21.58 -10.07
N ALA A 145 10.23 -21.43 -9.26
CA ALA A 145 9.62 -22.51 -8.49
C ALA A 145 8.62 -23.36 -9.32
N GLY A 146 8.37 -23.03 -10.59
CA GLY A 146 7.42 -23.76 -11.45
C GLY A 146 5.96 -23.74 -10.97
N LYS A 147 5.55 -22.69 -10.24
CA LYS A 147 4.22 -22.61 -9.59
C LYS A 147 3.08 -22.21 -10.52
N TYR A 148 3.38 -21.66 -11.70
CA TYR A 148 2.37 -21.31 -12.70
C TYR A 148 1.88 -22.55 -13.45
N ASN A 149 0.58 -22.61 -13.69
CA ASN A 149 0.00 -23.60 -14.60
C ASN A 149 0.34 -23.26 -16.07
N LYS A 150 0.16 -24.22 -16.95
CA LYS A 150 0.36 -24.01 -18.41
C LYS A 150 -0.60 -22.91 -18.89
N ASN A 151 -0.06 -21.89 -19.55
CA ASN A 151 -0.79 -20.71 -20.04
C ASN A 151 -1.42 -19.81 -18.96
N GLU A 152 -1.04 -19.97 -17.68
CA GLU A 152 -1.50 -19.08 -16.60
C GLU A 152 -0.89 -17.68 -16.76
N ALA A 153 -1.72 -16.63 -16.64
CA ALA A 153 -1.24 -15.25 -16.67
C ALA A 153 -0.32 -14.96 -15.48
N LYS A 154 0.54 -13.96 -15.62
CA LYS A 154 1.40 -13.48 -14.52
C LYS A 154 0.58 -12.87 -13.39
N ILE A 155 1.18 -12.82 -12.22
CA ILE A 155 0.66 -12.01 -11.11
C ILE A 155 0.66 -10.53 -11.47
N THR A 156 -0.21 -9.80 -10.81
CA THR A 156 -0.23 -8.34 -10.77
C THR A 156 0.14 -7.87 -9.36
N PHE A 157 0.39 -6.58 -9.19
CA PHE A 157 0.66 -6.05 -7.86
C PHE A 157 -0.53 -6.22 -6.90
N ALA A 158 -1.77 -6.15 -7.39
CA ALA A 158 -2.96 -6.37 -6.58
C ALA A 158 -2.95 -7.73 -5.85
N ASP A 159 -2.40 -8.77 -6.49
CA ASP A 159 -2.31 -10.11 -5.89
C ASP A 159 -1.31 -10.16 -4.71
N ILE A 160 -0.31 -9.28 -4.72
CA ILE A 160 0.67 -9.11 -3.63
C ILE A 160 0.10 -8.17 -2.56
N GLU A 161 -0.48 -7.06 -2.97
CA GLU A 161 -1.08 -6.04 -2.11
C GLU A 161 -2.10 -6.65 -1.15
N ASP A 162 -2.92 -7.60 -1.61
CA ASP A 162 -3.94 -8.29 -0.80
C ASP A 162 -3.40 -9.11 0.39
N CYS A 163 -2.08 -9.31 0.48
CA CYS A 163 -1.47 -10.02 1.60
C CYS A 163 -0.24 -9.31 2.20
N LEU A 164 0.02 -8.07 1.79
CA LEU A 164 1.22 -7.36 2.20
C LEU A 164 0.89 -6.33 3.30
N VAL A 165 1.58 -6.44 4.44
CA VAL A 165 1.64 -5.38 5.45
C VAL A 165 3.03 -4.77 5.35
N LEU A 166 3.12 -3.51 4.91
CA LEU A 166 4.40 -2.86 4.60
C LEU A 166 4.40 -1.40 5.01
N VAL A 167 5.48 -0.98 5.64
CA VAL A 167 5.74 0.42 5.99
C VAL A 167 7.13 0.81 5.49
N THR A 168 7.22 1.95 4.81
CA THR A 168 8.51 2.54 4.42
C THR A 168 8.69 3.90 5.08
N ASN A 169 9.90 4.20 5.51
CA ASN A 169 10.28 5.50 6.02
C ASN A 169 11.58 5.94 5.34
N SER A 170 11.49 6.93 4.47
CA SER A 170 12.62 7.41 3.69
C SER A 170 12.97 8.86 4.02
N PHE A 171 14.24 9.22 3.90
CA PHE A 171 14.73 10.57 4.13
C PHE A 171 15.62 11.00 2.96
N SER A 172 15.38 12.17 2.44
CA SER A 172 16.23 12.78 1.42
C SER A 172 16.49 14.26 1.70
N THR A 173 17.62 14.76 1.22
CA THR A 173 17.97 16.19 1.34
C THR A 173 17.29 17.05 0.28
N MET A 174 16.69 16.43 -0.73
CA MET A 174 15.90 17.13 -1.76
C MET A 174 14.63 16.33 -2.02
N THR A 175 13.48 17.00 -1.97
CA THR A 175 12.17 16.37 -2.17
C THR A 175 11.36 17.18 -3.18
N SER A 176 10.85 16.49 -4.20
CA SER A 176 9.90 17.04 -5.16
C SER A 176 8.49 16.54 -4.83
N TYR A 177 7.66 17.40 -4.29
CA TYR A 177 6.26 17.09 -4.01
C TYR A 177 5.39 17.27 -5.25
N GLU A 178 4.40 16.41 -5.43
CA GLU A 178 3.45 16.51 -6.54
C GLU A 178 2.58 17.76 -6.43
N ASN A 179 2.25 18.16 -5.18
CA ASN A 179 1.43 19.32 -4.90
C ASN A 179 1.76 19.92 -3.52
N GLN A 180 1.14 21.07 -3.21
CA GLN A 180 1.37 21.81 -1.95
C GLN A 180 0.90 21.04 -0.70
N THR A 181 0.04 20.05 -0.83
CA THR A 181 -0.43 19.24 0.32
C THR A 181 0.62 18.27 0.84
N LYS A 182 1.72 18.06 0.08
CA LYS A 182 2.87 17.19 0.42
C LYS A 182 2.50 15.72 0.68
N LYS A 183 1.41 15.26 0.08
CA LYS A 183 0.88 13.89 0.26
C LYS A 183 1.47 12.86 -0.71
N SER A 184 2.26 13.29 -1.68
CA SER A 184 2.93 12.46 -2.69
C SER A 184 4.23 13.11 -3.12
N ILE A 185 5.25 12.29 -3.42
CA ILE A 185 6.55 12.73 -3.96
C ILE A 185 6.80 12.11 -5.33
N THR A 186 7.55 12.84 -6.18
CA THR A 186 7.73 12.48 -7.61
C THR A 186 9.18 12.25 -8.01
N ASN A 187 10.10 12.21 -7.06
CA ASN A 187 11.54 12.03 -7.30
C ASN A 187 11.85 10.71 -8.03
N ALA A 188 12.42 10.80 -9.23
CA ALA A 188 12.77 9.63 -10.05
C ALA A 188 13.89 8.81 -9.39
N PHE A 189 14.95 9.46 -8.90
CA PHE A 189 16.05 8.78 -8.21
C PHE A 189 15.60 8.00 -6.98
N ILE A 190 14.65 8.52 -6.19
CA ILE A 190 14.08 7.80 -5.04
C ILE A 190 13.40 6.51 -5.51
N THR A 191 12.61 6.58 -6.59
CA THR A 191 11.94 5.39 -7.15
C THR A 191 12.96 4.35 -7.60
N GLU A 192 13.99 4.74 -8.34
CA GLU A 192 15.02 3.86 -8.87
C GLU A 192 15.84 3.21 -7.74
N ALA A 193 16.40 4.01 -6.85
CA ALA A 193 17.24 3.55 -5.75
C ALA A 193 16.49 2.58 -4.81
N LEU A 194 15.25 2.92 -4.42
CA LEU A 194 14.43 2.03 -3.59
C LEU A 194 14.05 0.74 -4.34
N THR A 195 13.74 0.83 -5.64
CA THR A 195 13.41 -0.35 -6.45
C THR A 195 14.57 -1.33 -6.50
N ASP A 196 15.77 -0.86 -6.78
CA ASP A 196 16.95 -1.70 -6.91
C ASP A 196 17.36 -2.29 -5.56
N PHE A 197 17.34 -1.48 -4.50
CA PHE A 197 17.59 -1.96 -3.14
C PHE A 197 16.60 -3.07 -2.75
N MET A 198 15.30 -2.86 -2.92
CA MET A 198 14.30 -3.86 -2.55
C MET A 198 14.39 -5.13 -3.40
N LYS A 199 14.73 -5.04 -4.70
CA LYS A 199 14.95 -6.24 -5.52
C LYS A 199 16.09 -7.10 -4.98
N GLN A 200 17.21 -6.47 -4.61
CA GLN A 200 18.36 -7.17 -4.01
C GLN A 200 17.97 -7.81 -2.68
N GLN A 201 17.31 -7.06 -1.81
CA GLN A 201 16.90 -7.56 -0.50
C GLN A 201 15.86 -8.69 -0.60
N LEU A 202 14.94 -8.64 -1.55
CA LEU A 202 13.97 -9.72 -1.80
C LEU A 202 14.67 -10.99 -2.31
N GLU A 203 15.69 -10.88 -3.16
CA GLU A 203 16.45 -12.06 -3.59
C GLU A 203 17.17 -12.73 -2.41
N ILE A 204 17.80 -11.95 -1.54
CA ILE A 204 18.43 -12.43 -0.31
C ILE A 204 17.39 -13.07 0.62
N TYR A 205 16.29 -12.37 0.88
CA TYR A 205 15.21 -12.86 1.73
C TYR A 205 14.66 -14.20 1.24
N PHE A 206 14.41 -14.34 -0.06
CA PHE A 206 13.92 -15.60 -0.65
C PHE A 206 14.93 -16.74 -0.58
N ALA A 207 16.21 -16.46 -0.48
CA ALA A 207 17.25 -17.47 -0.31
C ALA A 207 17.41 -17.89 1.16
N GLU A 208 17.37 -16.92 2.06
CA GLU A 208 17.65 -17.14 3.49
C GLU A 208 16.41 -17.67 4.25
N ASN A 209 15.20 -17.36 3.78
CA ASN A 209 13.94 -17.70 4.46
C ASN A 209 13.02 -18.56 3.58
N PRO A 210 13.40 -19.81 3.25
CA PRO A 210 12.65 -20.64 2.31
C PRO A 210 11.22 -20.96 2.78
N ALA A 211 11.02 -21.17 4.09
CA ALA A 211 9.69 -21.47 4.64
C ALA A 211 8.72 -20.28 4.53
N ASP A 212 9.18 -19.08 4.87
CA ASP A 212 8.36 -17.87 4.77
C ASP A 212 8.16 -17.45 3.31
N THR A 213 9.16 -17.66 2.46
CA THR A 213 9.06 -17.50 1.00
C THR A 213 7.95 -18.39 0.43
N GLU A 214 7.90 -19.66 0.81
CA GLU A 214 6.87 -20.60 0.34
C GLU A 214 5.46 -20.14 0.75
N LYS A 215 5.29 -19.70 1.99
CA LYS A 215 4.01 -19.13 2.47
C LYS A 215 3.62 -17.90 1.64
N PHE A 216 4.56 -16.97 1.43
CA PHE A 216 4.34 -15.74 0.69
C PHE A 216 3.91 -16.01 -0.76
N ILE A 217 4.70 -16.76 -1.53
CA ILE A 217 4.38 -17.02 -2.94
C ILE A 217 3.09 -17.83 -3.13
N ASN A 218 2.79 -18.76 -2.19
CA ASN A 218 1.53 -19.51 -2.21
C ASN A 218 0.34 -18.61 -1.92
N GLN A 219 0.45 -17.68 -0.95
CA GLN A 219 -0.64 -16.73 -0.66
C GLN A 219 -0.92 -15.82 -1.86
N VAL A 220 0.12 -15.30 -2.51
CA VAL A 220 -0.02 -14.48 -3.72
C VAL A 220 -0.73 -15.25 -4.85
N LEU A 221 -0.43 -16.54 -5.03
CA LEU A 221 -1.14 -17.37 -6.01
C LEU A 221 -2.61 -17.61 -5.64
N ILE A 222 -2.90 -17.80 -4.36
CA ILE A 222 -4.28 -17.92 -3.86
C ILE A 222 -5.05 -16.64 -4.18
N ASN A 223 -4.50 -15.47 -3.85
CA ASN A 223 -5.12 -14.17 -4.12
C ASN A 223 -5.39 -13.99 -5.62
N LYS A 224 -4.38 -14.26 -6.46
CA LYS A 224 -4.50 -14.19 -7.92
C LYS A 224 -5.64 -15.07 -8.45
N ARG A 225 -5.65 -16.35 -8.09
CA ARG A 225 -6.65 -17.32 -8.58
C ARG A 225 -8.05 -16.99 -8.07
N SER A 226 -8.17 -16.50 -6.84
CA SER A 226 -9.43 -16.01 -6.27
C SER A 226 -9.95 -14.79 -7.06
N ARG A 227 -9.09 -13.80 -7.34
CA ARG A 227 -9.43 -12.62 -8.14
C ARG A 227 -9.89 -13.01 -9.54
N GLU A 228 -9.14 -13.85 -10.26
CA GLU A 228 -9.48 -14.30 -11.61
C GLU A 228 -10.80 -15.08 -11.65
N SER A 229 -11.06 -15.94 -10.66
CA SER A 229 -12.33 -16.66 -10.51
C SER A 229 -13.50 -15.72 -10.28
N SER A 230 -13.33 -14.72 -9.41
CA SER A 230 -14.35 -13.71 -9.11
C SER A 230 -14.67 -12.85 -10.33
N GLU A 231 -13.65 -12.42 -11.07
CA GLU A 231 -13.84 -11.66 -12.31
C GLU A 231 -14.56 -12.47 -13.39
N ALA A 232 -14.19 -13.73 -13.58
CA ALA A 232 -14.87 -14.62 -14.53
C ALA A 232 -16.35 -14.80 -14.17
N THR A 233 -16.66 -15.01 -12.89
CA THR A 233 -18.02 -15.14 -12.38
C THR A 233 -18.82 -13.85 -12.61
N ARG A 234 -18.24 -12.69 -12.28
CA ARG A 234 -18.86 -11.37 -12.52
C ARG A 234 -19.16 -11.13 -13.99
N LEU A 235 -18.22 -11.44 -14.89
CA LEU A 235 -18.41 -11.28 -16.34
C LEU A 235 -19.51 -12.20 -16.87
N ASN A 236 -19.56 -13.46 -16.41
CA ASN A 236 -20.60 -14.40 -16.79
C ASN A 236 -21.99 -13.94 -16.29
N LEU A 237 -22.08 -13.45 -15.05
CA LEU A 237 -23.31 -12.89 -14.52
C LEU A 237 -23.76 -11.65 -15.31
N LYS A 238 -22.82 -10.75 -15.63
CA LYS A 238 -23.12 -9.56 -16.44
C LYS A 238 -23.67 -9.95 -17.81
N LYS A 239 -23.05 -10.92 -18.49
CA LYS A 239 -23.53 -11.44 -19.79
C LYS A 239 -24.94 -12.01 -19.69
N LYS A 240 -25.23 -12.81 -18.64
CA LYS A 240 -26.58 -13.38 -18.40
C LYS A 240 -27.62 -12.29 -18.18
N LEU A 241 -27.32 -11.30 -17.33
CA LEU A 241 -28.23 -10.20 -17.05
C LEU A 241 -28.45 -9.30 -18.28
N THR A 242 -27.43 -9.04 -19.07
CA THR A 242 -27.57 -8.28 -20.32
C THR A 242 -28.43 -9.03 -21.33
N ALA A 243 -28.24 -10.34 -21.48
CA ALA A 243 -29.08 -11.16 -22.35
C ALA A 243 -30.53 -11.22 -21.88
N GLN A 244 -30.80 -11.22 -20.58
CA GLN A 244 -32.15 -11.17 -20.01
C GLN A 244 -32.80 -9.78 -20.14
N SER A 245 -32.03 -8.73 -20.35
CA SER A 245 -32.54 -7.36 -20.54
C SER A 245 -32.87 -7.06 -22.00
N ASP A 246 -32.60 -7.97 -22.91
CA ASP A 246 -32.96 -7.82 -24.29
C ASP A 246 -34.48 -7.75 -24.45
N VAL A 247 -34.99 -6.72 -25.11
CA VAL A 247 -36.41 -6.43 -25.27
C VAL A 247 -37.15 -7.62 -25.91
N ALA A 248 -36.46 -8.36 -26.77
CA ALA A 248 -36.98 -9.58 -27.40
C ALA A 248 -37.33 -10.69 -26.43
N SER A 249 -36.64 -10.78 -25.28
CA SER A 249 -36.90 -11.82 -24.25
C SER A 249 -38.01 -11.43 -23.27
N ARG A 250 -38.42 -10.14 -23.24
CA ARG A 250 -39.45 -9.63 -22.33
C ARG A 250 -40.86 -9.64 -22.93
N VAL A 251 -40.97 -9.82 -24.22
CA VAL A 251 -42.26 -9.82 -24.91
C VAL A 251 -42.63 -11.24 -25.32
N GLU A 252 -43.56 -11.91 -24.63
CA GLU A 252 -43.93 -13.32 -24.81
C GLU A 252 -44.33 -13.68 -26.25
N LYS A 253 -44.70 -12.69 -27.08
CA LYS A 253 -45.12 -12.89 -28.51
C LYS A 253 -44.18 -12.16 -29.48
N PHE A 254 -43.01 -11.73 -29.04
CA PHE A 254 -42.08 -11.05 -29.96
C PHE A 254 -41.36 -12.09 -30.84
N VAL A 255 -41.65 -12.09 -32.10
CA VAL A 255 -40.91 -12.86 -33.11
C VAL A 255 -40.11 -11.90 -33.95
N SER A 256 -38.77 -11.96 -33.82
CA SER A 256 -37.88 -11.13 -34.62
C SER A 256 -38.01 -11.49 -36.11
N CYS A 257 -38.03 -10.46 -36.96
CA CYS A 257 -38.03 -10.67 -38.41
C CYS A 257 -36.77 -11.44 -38.84
N ARG A 258 -36.92 -12.53 -39.57
CA ARG A 258 -35.82 -13.37 -40.07
C ARG A 258 -35.15 -12.80 -41.30
N SER A 259 -35.82 -11.85 -42.01
CA SER A 259 -35.25 -11.21 -43.19
C SER A 259 -34.18 -10.19 -42.80
N LYS A 260 -33.05 -10.24 -43.47
CA LYS A 260 -32.00 -9.21 -43.38
C LYS A 260 -32.19 -8.09 -44.43
N ASP A 261 -33.17 -8.27 -45.33
CA ASP A 261 -33.51 -7.31 -46.35
C ASP A 261 -34.38 -6.18 -45.76
N PRO A 262 -33.95 -4.90 -45.85
CA PRO A 262 -34.68 -3.78 -45.29
C PRO A 262 -36.11 -3.61 -45.87
N GLU A 263 -36.34 -4.01 -47.12
CA GLU A 263 -37.66 -3.91 -47.78
C GLU A 263 -38.65 -5.01 -47.35
N ARG A 264 -38.18 -6.02 -46.61
CA ARG A 264 -38.97 -7.17 -46.12
C ARG A 264 -39.08 -7.24 -44.58
N ARG A 265 -38.66 -6.19 -43.91
CA ARG A 265 -38.72 -6.06 -42.45
C ARG A 265 -40.00 -5.43 -41.96
#